data_e0a430abd336a3c95911a5faa660c6ee
#
_entry.id   e0a430abd336a3c95911a5faa660c6ee
#
_cell.length_a   1.000
_cell.length_b   1.000
_cell.length_c   1.000
_cell.angle_alpha   90.00
_cell.angle_beta   90.00
_cell.angle_gamma   90.00
#
_symmetry.space_group_name_H-M   'P 1'
#
loop_
_entity.id
_entity.type
_entity.pdbx_description
1 polymer ?
#
loop_
_entity_poly.entity_id
_entity_poly.type
_entity_poly.pdbx_seq_one_letter_code
_entity_poly.pdbx_strand_id
1 'polypeptide(L)'
;IYGAGEAGVLLVKESRINPNFSYRIVGFLDDNPNKKGGKVYGLKVLGGLEDVEKIIEKNDVSKIIISMPSVEQSKISNILKELNKLKDISVKILPNVDNLIEEGNLSTQLRNIKLEDLLGREEIKINTKEVFDFIQDKIVFVTGGGGSIGSELINQIAKYNPKKIINIEINENASYLMELELKRKYPYLDYKTEIASVRDFDKLDMLFDKYKPEILFHAAAHKHVPLMENNPEEAIKNNIFGTKNVAECCLKYKLESVVLISTDKAVNPTNVMGATKRVCEMIFQKYSEKDSNTKFMAVRFGNVLGSNGSVIPIFSKLIEEGKNLTLTHKDIIRYFMTIPEAAQLVIEAATIGKGGEILILDMGEPVKIYDLAKNMIKLSGSNVGIDIIGLRPGEKLFEELLYDVNSSEKTSNNKIFITNMENEKVQVDIDDYYTILKDLIKNNDTIGMRKTLASIIGTFKGRVE
;
A
#
# COMPACT_ATOMS: atom_id res chain seq x y z
N ILE A 1 -5.18 -20.59 24.89
CA ILE A 1 -5.03 -19.15 24.65
C ILE A 1 -3.55 -18.82 24.71
N TYR A 2 -3.02 -18.12 23.70
CA TYR A 2 -1.65 -17.60 23.70
C TYR A 2 -1.67 -16.12 24.18
N GLY A 3 -1.06 -15.86 25.34
CA GLY A 3 -1.11 -14.61 26.09
C GLY A 3 -1.93 -14.75 27.38
N ALA A 4 -1.23 -14.95 28.50
CA ALA A 4 -1.82 -15.00 29.86
C ALA A 4 -1.84 -13.59 30.50
N GLY A 5 -2.25 -12.57 29.74
CA GLY A 5 -2.49 -11.20 30.14
C GLY A 5 -3.97 -10.89 30.36
N GLU A 6 -4.31 -9.61 30.48
CA GLU A 6 -5.68 -9.13 30.74
C GLU A 6 -6.67 -9.60 29.66
N ALA A 7 -6.30 -9.46 28.38
CA ALA A 7 -7.15 -9.87 27.27
C ALA A 7 -7.44 -11.39 27.28
N GLY A 8 -6.43 -12.20 27.60
CA GLY A 8 -6.60 -13.64 27.76
C GLY A 8 -7.52 -14.00 28.96
N VAL A 9 -7.39 -13.28 30.07
CA VAL A 9 -8.27 -13.44 31.24
C VAL A 9 -9.72 -13.05 30.89
N LEU A 10 -9.93 -12.01 30.11
CA LEU A 10 -11.27 -11.59 29.66
C LEU A 10 -11.94 -12.69 28.80
N LEU A 11 -11.19 -13.31 27.89
CA LEU A 11 -11.70 -14.47 27.12
C LEU A 11 -12.08 -15.65 28.02
N VAL A 12 -11.31 -15.93 29.06
CA VAL A 12 -11.66 -16.99 30.03
C VAL A 12 -12.89 -16.62 30.84
N LYS A 13 -13.04 -15.35 31.24
CA LYS A 13 -14.25 -14.89 31.92
C LYS A 13 -15.48 -15.07 31.02
N GLU A 14 -15.39 -14.60 29.78
CA GLU A 14 -16.49 -14.75 28.82
C GLU A 14 -16.85 -16.21 28.57
N SER A 15 -15.87 -17.11 28.42
CA SER A 15 -16.14 -18.54 28.24
C SER A 15 -16.92 -19.20 29.37
N ARG A 16 -16.92 -18.58 30.55
CA ARG A 16 -17.67 -19.09 31.73
C ARG A 16 -19.08 -18.53 31.84
N ILE A 17 -19.34 -17.37 31.22
CA ILE A 17 -20.59 -16.63 31.38
C ILE A 17 -21.43 -16.71 30.09
N ASN A 18 -20.80 -16.78 28.93
CA ASN A 18 -21.48 -16.79 27.65
C ASN A 18 -21.80 -18.22 27.18
N PRO A 19 -23.06 -18.64 27.15
CA PRO A 19 -23.45 -19.99 26.69
C PRO A 19 -23.10 -20.26 25.22
N ASN A 20 -22.94 -19.20 24.43
CA ASN A 20 -22.61 -19.29 23.00
C ASN A 20 -21.10 -19.33 22.74
N PHE A 21 -20.27 -19.36 23.78
CA PHE A 21 -18.82 -19.48 23.62
C PHE A 21 -18.46 -20.90 23.18
N SER A 22 -18.06 -21.05 21.91
CA SER A 22 -17.94 -22.35 21.24
C SER A 22 -16.64 -23.12 21.57
N TYR A 23 -15.78 -22.64 22.48
CA TYR A 23 -14.46 -23.21 22.72
C TYR A 23 -14.30 -23.67 24.17
N ARG A 24 -13.74 -24.88 24.37
CA ARG A 24 -13.25 -25.33 25.65
C ARG A 24 -11.81 -24.90 25.85
N ILE A 25 -11.56 -24.02 26.81
CA ILE A 25 -10.22 -23.51 27.08
C ILE A 25 -9.46 -24.51 27.96
N VAL A 26 -8.34 -25.04 27.45
CA VAL A 26 -7.48 -26.03 28.14
C VAL A 26 -6.47 -25.34 29.06
N GLY A 27 -5.92 -24.18 28.65
CA GLY A 27 -4.91 -23.45 29.41
C GLY A 27 -4.36 -22.28 28.63
N PHE A 28 -3.32 -21.68 29.20
CA PHE A 28 -2.58 -20.59 28.59
C PHE A 28 -1.21 -21.04 28.06
N LEU A 29 -0.75 -20.36 27.00
CA LEU A 29 0.63 -20.26 26.58
C LEU A 29 1.12 -18.84 26.86
N ASP A 30 2.32 -18.68 27.42
CA ASP A 30 2.93 -17.36 27.65
C ASP A 30 4.46 -17.53 27.71
N ASP A 31 5.20 -16.70 26.99
CA ASP A 31 6.67 -16.77 26.94
C ASP A 31 7.35 -16.18 28.18
N ASN A 32 6.59 -15.53 29.07
CA ASN A 32 7.13 -15.00 30.31
C ASN A 32 7.49 -16.16 31.28
N PRO A 33 8.80 -16.34 31.60
CA PRO A 33 9.24 -17.43 32.47
C PRO A 33 8.57 -17.43 33.85
N ASN A 34 8.24 -16.23 34.36
CA ASN A 34 7.62 -16.08 35.69
C ASN A 34 6.17 -16.58 35.75
N LYS A 35 5.54 -16.79 34.60
CA LYS A 35 4.17 -17.30 34.50
C LYS A 35 4.12 -18.79 34.23
N LYS A 36 5.19 -19.39 33.65
CA LYS A 36 5.21 -20.83 33.31
C LYS A 36 4.95 -21.71 34.53
N GLY A 37 4.05 -22.68 34.37
CA GLY A 37 3.65 -23.61 35.43
C GLY A 37 2.70 -23.05 36.49
N GLY A 38 2.54 -21.69 36.51
CA GLY A 38 1.59 -21.01 37.39
C GLY A 38 0.14 -21.12 36.91
N LYS A 39 -0.78 -20.53 37.65
CA LYS A 39 -2.20 -20.45 37.30
C LYS A 39 -2.60 -18.99 37.12
N VAL A 40 -3.30 -18.70 36.03
CA VAL A 40 -3.92 -17.40 35.74
C VAL A 40 -5.42 -17.62 35.63
N TYR A 41 -6.18 -16.94 36.46
CA TYR A 41 -7.65 -17.07 36.54
C TYR A 41 -8.15 -18.54 36.63
N GLY A 42 -7.41 -19.37 37.38
CA GLY A 42 -7.74 -20.79 37.62
C GLY A 42 -7.26 -21.76 36.50
N LEU A 43 -6.75 -21.29 35.39
CA LEU A 43 -6.17 -22.11 34.32
C LEU A 43 -4.64 -22.12 34.39
N LYS A 44 -4.02 -23.27 34.09
CA LYS A 44 -2.55 -23.41 34.06
C LYS A 44 -1.95 -22.66 32.88
N VAL A 45 -0.78 -22.02 33.08
CA VAL A 45 0.14 -21.62 32.01
C VAL A 45 0.99 -22.86 31.69
N LEU A 46 0.71 -23.47 30.56
CA LEU A 46 1.24 -24.81 30.18
C LEU A 46 2.69 -24.73 29.66
N GLY A 47 3.08 -23.61 29.11
CA GLY A 47 4.41 -23.36 28.54
C GLY A 47 4.46 -22.13 27.66
N GLY A 48 5.54 -21.96 26.88
CA GLY A 48 5.72 -20.92 25.87
C GLY A 48 5.64 -21.48 24.44
N LEU A 49 6.14 -20.69 23.49
CA LEU A 49 6.16 -21.05 22.06
C LEU A 49 6.96 -22.33 21.81
N GLU A 50 8.06 -22.51 22.50
CA GLU A 50 8.96 -23.67 22.42
C GLU A 50 8.31 -24.99 22.85
N ASP A 51 7.26 -24.92 23.71
CA ASP A 51 6.57 -26.08 24.26
C ASP A 51 5.30 -26.43 23.48
N VAL A 52 4.92 -25.63 22.49
CA VAL A 52 3.59 -25.65 21.86
C VAL A 52 3.22 -27.01 21.25
N GLU A 53 4.14 -27.67 20.54
CA GLU A 53 3.89 -28.97 19.90
C GLU A 53 3.54 -30.06 20.95
N LYS A 54 4.34 -30.18 21.99
CA LYS A 54 4.12 -31.10 23.09
C LYS A 54 2.83 -30.83 23.84
N ILE A 55 2.46 -29.55 23.97
CA ILE A 55 1.23 -29.16 24.66
C ILE A 55 0.00 -29.50 23.82
N ILE A 56 0.06 -29.31 22.51
CA ILE A 56 -1.00 -29.66 21.57
C ILE A 56 -1.27 -31.15 21.63
N GLU A 57 -0.25 -31.99 21.47
CA GLU A 57 -0.38 -33.44 21.48
C GLU A 57 -0.93 -33.97 22.82
N LYS A 58 -0.36 -33.46 23.92
CA LYS A 58 -0.74 -33.91 25.26
C LYS A 58 -2.17 -33.59 25.66
N ASN A 59 -2.73 -32.48 25.15
CA ASN A 59 -4.01 -31.95 25.60
C ASN A 59 -5.09 -31.96 24.50
N ASP A 60 -4.82 -32.62 23.37
CA ASP A 60 -5.75 -32.71 22.23
C ASP A 60 -6.27 -31.32 21.80
N VAL A 61 -5.33 -30.39 21.58
CA VAL A 61 -5.67 -29.02 21.20
C VAL A 61 -5.88 -28.93 19.70
N SER A 62 -7.01 -28.45 19.27
CA SER A 62 -7.34 -28.21 17.85
C SER A 62 -7.26 -26.73 17.45
N LYS A 63 -7.19 -25.81 18.44
CA LYS A 63 -7.24 -24.38 18.17
C LYS A 63 -6.39 -23.56 19.14
N ILE A 64 -5.69 -22.55 18.61
CA ILE A 64 -4.96 -21.56 19.38
C ILE A 64 -5.58 -20.19 19.15
N ILE A 65 -5.85 -19.46 20.23
CA ILE A 65 -6.33 -18.06 20.17
C ILE A 65 -5.21 -17.16 20.67
N ILE A 66 -4.68 -16.30 19.80
CA ILE A 66 -3.70 -15.28 20.17
C ILE A 66 -4.45 -14.11 20.81
N SER A 67 -4.15 -13.81 22.08
CA SER A 67 -4.80 -12.79 22.87
C SER A 67 -3.77 -11.82 23.47
N MET A 68 -3.09 -11.09 22.59
CA MET A 68 -2.01 -10.16 22.92
C MET A 68 -2.19 -8.83 22.16
N PRO A 69 -3.31 -8.12 22.34
CA PRO A 69 -3.63 -6.92 21.55
C PRO A 69 -2.65 -5.75 21.75
N SER A 70 -1.94 -5.71 22.87
CA SER A 70 -0.96 -4.66 23.20
C SER A 70 0.48 -4.99 22.79
N VAL A 71 0.71 -6.15 22.14
CA VAL A 71 2.04 -6.59 21.73
C VAL A 71 2.30 -6.14 20.31
N GLU A 72 3.53 -5.70 20.04
CA GLU A 72 3.98 -5.29 18.70
C GLU A 72 3.68 -6.35 17.64
N GLN A 73 3.20 -5.92 16.49
CA GLN A 73 2.81 -6.79 15.38
C GLN A 73 3.98 -7.64 14.87
N SER A 74 5.21 -7.14 14.95
CA SER A 74 6.45 -7.87 14.65
C SER A 74 6.57 -9.15 15.47
N LYS A 75 6.29 -9.08 16.77
CA LYS A 75 6.32 -10.22 17.69
C LYS A 75 5.17 -11.18 17.41
N ILE A 76 3.97 -10.66 17.15
CA ILE A 76 2.81 -11.48 16.77
C ILE A 76 3.09 -12.23 15.46
N SER A 77 3.67 -11.55 14.46
CA SER A 77 4.08 -12.16 13.19
C SER A 77 5.06 -13.33 13.40
N ASN A 78 6.06 -13.17 14.27
CA ASN A 78 7.01 -14.23 14.58
C ASN A 78 6.33 -15.45 15.24
N ILE A 79 5.44 -15.20 16.19
CA ILE A 79 4.62 -16.27 16.82
C ILE A 79 3.77 -16.97 15.76
N LEU A 80 3.11 -16.22 14.88
CA LEU A 80 2.29 -16.75 13.80
C LEU A 80 3.11 -17.59 12.81
N LYS A 81 4.35 -17.18 12.48
CA LYS A 81 5.26 -17.96 11.63
C LYS A 81 5.58 -19.33 12.25
N GLU A 82 5.82 -19.38 13.55
CA GLU A 82 6.07 -20.64 14.26
C GLU A 82 4.79 -21.50 14.36
N LEU A 83 3.68 -20.92 14.80
CA LEU A 83 2.39 -21.64 14.87
C LEU A 83 1.94 -22.14 13.49
N ASN A 84 2.30 -21.42 12.44
CA ASN A 84 1.98 -21.81 11.06
C ASN A 84 2.80 -23.03 10.55
N LYS A 85 3.80 -23.51 11.29
CA LYS A 85 4.51 -24.78 11.00
C LYS A 85 3.72 -26.00 11.48
N LEU A 86 2.83 -25.82 12.46
CA LEU A 86 2.03 -26.88 13.05
C LEU A 86 0.98 -27.39 12.05
N LYS A 87 0.74 -28.68 12.04
CA LYS A 87 -0.31 -29.32 11.23
C LYS A 87 -1.62 -29.37 12.02
N ASP A 88 -2.72 -29.27 11.32
CA ASP A 88 -4.09 -29.49 11.85
C ASP A 88 -4.50 -28.58 13.02
N ILE A 89 -3.83 -27.42 13.18
CA ILE A 89 -4.16 -26.43 14.19
C ILE A 89 -4.74 -25.18 13.55
N SER A 90 -5.95 -24.83 13.96
CA SER A 90 -6.58 -23.55 13.61
C SER A 90 -6.09 -22.45 14.54
N VAL A 91 -5.59 -21.34 13.99
CA VAL A 91 -5.17 -20.19 14.78
C VAL A 91 -6.11 -19.02 14.55
N LYS A 92 -6.59 -18.41 15.64
CA LYS A 92 -7.38 -17.18 15.62
C LYS A 92 -6.67 -16.09 16.39
N ILE A 93 -6.99 -14.84 16.08
CA ILE A 93 -6.43 -13.66 16.75
C ILE A 93 -7.54 -12.79 17.32
N LEU A 94 -7.32 -12.25 18.52
CA LEU A 94 -8.12 -11.19 19.10
C LEU A 94 -7.51 -9.85 18.63
N PRO A 95 -8.23 -9.02 17.85
CA PRO A 95 -7.74 -7.72 17.40
C PRO A 95 -7.53 -6.72 18.55
N ASN A 96 -6.96 -5.55 18.27
CA ASN A 96 -6.64 -4.51 19.26
C ASN A 96 -7.85 -4.05 20.07
N VAL A 97 -7.58 -3.69 21.33
CA VAL A 97 -8.58 -3.37 22.38
C VAL A 97 -9.38 -2.11 22.08
N ASP A 98 -8.86 -1.16 21.28
CA ASP A 98 -9.54 0.11 20.98
C ASP A 98 -10.89 -0.09 20.28
N ASN A 99 -11.08 -1.24 19.64
CA ASN A 99 -12.35 -1.68 19.04
C ASN A 99 -13.20 -2.57 19.97
N LEU A 100 -12.71 -2.91 21.18
CA LEU A 100 -13.36 -3.86 22.09
C LEU A 100 -14.45 -3.23 22.96
N ILE A 101 -14.50 -1.90 23.06
CA ILE A 101 -15.37 -1.21 24.02
C ILE A 101 -16.80 -1.00 23.49
N GLU A 102 -17.03 -1.09 22.19
CA GLU A 102 -18.32 -0.76 21.59
C GLU A 102 -19.25 -1.97 21.25
N GLU A 103 -18.77 -3.22 21.20
CA GLU A 103 -19.59 -4.38 20.83
C GLU A 103 -19.35 -5.63 21.71
N GLY A 104 -20.02 -5.71 22.74
CA GLY A 104 -20.62 -6.79 23.62
C GLY A 104 -19.91 -8.12 23.85
N ASN A 105 -19.30 -8.83 22.93
CA ASN A 105 -18.75 -10.18 23.10
C ASN A 105 -17.41 -10.40 22.41
N LEU A 106 -16.35 -10.66 23.17
CA LEU A 106 -14.99 -10.92 22.64
C LEU A 106 -14.94 -12.13 21.69
N SER A 107 -15.77 -13.14 21.91
CA SER A 107 -15.84 -14.33 21.07
C SER A 107 -16.29 -14.03 19.63
N THR A 108 -17.13 -13.02 19.42
CA THR A 108 -17.57 -12.59 18.09
C THR A 108 -16.49 -11.79 17.36
N GLN A 109 -15.54 -11.24 18.09
CA GLN A 109 -14.42 -10.47 17.54
C GLN A 109 -13.22 -11.34 17.16
N LEU A 110 -13.21 -12.62 17.56
CA LEU A 110 -12.18 -13.57 17.17
C LEU A 110 -12.23 -13.80 15.66
N ARG A 111 -11.20 -13.34 14.97
CA ARG A 111 -11.07 -13.46 13.51
C ARG A 111 -9.99 -14.46 13.11
N ASN A 112 -10.10 -14.99 11.92
CA ASN A 112 -9.03 -15.75 11.30
C ASN A 112 -7.81 -14.85 11.05
N ILE A 113 -6.63 -15.47 10.98
CA ILE A 113 -5.41 -14.77 10.62
C ILE A 113 -5.55 -14.20 9.21
N LYS A 114 -5.22 -12.93 9.05
CA LYS A 114 -5.07 -12.28 7.75
C LYS A 114 -3.60 -12.28 7.34
N LEU A 115 -3.37 -12.03 6.06
CA LEU A 115 -2.02 -11.97 5.52
C LEU A 115 -1.20 -10.82 6.12
N GLU A 116 -1.86 -9.71 6.43
CA GLU A 116 -1.27 -8.54 7.08
C GLU A 116 -0.66 -8.90 8.44
N ASP A 117 -1.31 -9.77 9.20
CA ASP A 117 -0.81 -10.24 10.51
C ASP A 117 0.52 -11.01 10.39
N LEU A 118 0.69 -11.77 9.29
CA LEU A 118 1.93 -12.51 9.02
C LEU A 118 3.09 -11.61 8.61
N LEU A 119 2.80 -10.42 8.09
CA LEU A 119 3.82 -9.46 7.65
C LEU A 119 4.33 -8.58 8.79
N GLY A 120 3.67 -8.61 9.97
CA GLY A 120 4.10 -7.90 11.17
C GLY A 120 4.12 -6.38 11.01
N ARG A 121 3.23 -5.83 10.16
CA ARG A 121 3.11 -4.39 9.96
C ARG A 121 2.34 -3.75 11.11
N GLU A 122 2.93 -2.72 11.71
CA GLU A 122 2.31 -1.93 12.77
C GLU A 122 1.35 -0.89 12.18
N GLU A 123 0.26 -0.61 12.89
CA GLU A 123 -0.54 0.58 12.60
C GLU A 123 0.31 1.82 12.85
N ILE A 124 0.35 2.70 11.87
CA ILE A 124 1.17 3.91 11.93
C ILE A 124 0.46 4.96 12.77
N LYS A 125 1.19 5.55 13.71
CA LYS A 125 0.76 6.77 14.39
C LYS A 125 1.17 7.96 13.54
N ILE A 126 0.19 8.59 12.87
CA ILE A 126 0.38 9.85 12.16
C ILE A 126 0.27 11.04 13.11
N ASN A 127 0.93 12.14 12.76
CA ASN A 127 0.68 13.42 13.42
C ASN A 127 -0.69 13.97 12.96
N THR A 128 -1.74 13.50 13.64
CA THR A 128 -3.13 13.83 13.29
C THR A 128 -3.41 15.32 13.29
N LYS A 129 -2.69 16.11 14.09
CA LYS A 129 -2.87 17.57 14.16
C LYS A 129 -2.33 18.25 12.89
N GLU A 130 -1.09 17.93 12.48
CA GLU A 130 -0.51 18.53 11.26
C GLU A 130 -1.31 18.17 10.01
N VAL A 131 -1.76 16.91 9.91
CA VAL A 131 -2.61 16.47 8.80
C VAL A 131 -3.97 17.18 8.84
N PHE A 132 -4.56 17.36 10.02
CA PHE A 132 -5.82 18.08 10.18
C PHE A 132 -5.68 19.53 9.71
N ASP A 133 -4.65 20.25 10.20
CA ASP A 133 -4.38 21.65 9.85
C ASP A 133 -4.12 21.82 8.32
N PHE A 134 -3.55 20.78 7.69
CA PHE A 134 -3.28 20.78 6.25
C PHE A 134 -4.52 20.58 5.38
N ILE A 135 -5.48 19.74 5.82
CA ILE A 135 -6.64 19.33 5.02
C ILE A 135 -7.92 20.11 5.35
N GLN A 136 -8.11 20.49 6.63
CA GLN A 136 -9.34 21.13 7.08
C GLN A 136 -9.68 22.34 6.21
N ASP A 137 -10.98 22.44 5.86
CA ASP A 137 -11.56 23.53 5.06
C ASP A 137 -10.95 23.73 3.65
N LYS A 138 -10.11 22.78 3.17
CA LYS A 138 -9.48 22.81 1.84
C LYS A 138 -10.33 22.09 0.78
N ILE A 139 -10.21 22.56 -0.46
CA ILE A 139 -10.70 21.86 -1.64
C ILE A 139 -9.58 20.94 -2.15
N VAL A 140 -9.82 19.64 -2.05
CA VAL A 140 -8.84 18.60 -2.39
C VAL A 140 -9.23 17.87 -3.66
N PHE A 141 -8.32 17.83 -4.63
CA PHE A 141 -8.46 16.99 -5.82
C PHE A 141 -7.70 15.67 -5.64
N VAL A 142 -8.33 14.59 -6.06
CA VAL A 142 -7.67 13.27 -6.19
C VAL A 142 -7.89 12.77 -7.61
N THR A 143 -6.82 12.55 -8.37
CA THR A 143 -6.91 11.90 -9.67
C THR A 143 -6.70 10.40 -9.52
N GLY A 144 -7.47 9.58 -10.23
CA GLY A 144 -7.38 8.12 -10.11
C GLY A 144 -7.99 7.58 -8.82
N GLY A 145 -9.03 8.24 -8.29
CA GLY A 145 -9.70 7.85 -7.06
C GLY A 145 -10.43 6.50 -7.13
N GLY A 146 -10.69 5.96 -8.32
CA GLY A 146 -11.20 4.59 -8.48
C GLY A 146 -10.14 3.50 -8.28
N GLY A 147 -8.86 3.86 -8.20
CA GLY A 147 -7.75 2.95 -7.91
C GLY A 147 -7.59 2.66 -6.42
N SER A 148 -6.81 1.63 -6.07
CA SER A 148 -6.63 1.19 -4.68
C SER A 148 -6.03 2.27 -3.76
N ILE A 149 -5.07 3.05 -4.23
CA ILE A 149 -4.46 4.13 -3.44
C ILE A 149 -5.35 5.37 -3.45
N GLY A 150 -5.87 5.77 -4.62
CA GLY A 150 -6.71 6.96 -4.74
C GLY A 150 -7.99 6.86 -3.92
N SER A 151 -8.65 5.70 -3.91
CA SER A 151 -9.85 5.46 -3.09
C SER A 151 -9.56 5.54 -1.59
N GLU A 152 -8.44 4.98 -1.15
CA GLU A 152 -8.05 5.06 0.26
C GLU A 152 -7.62 6.46 0.66
N LEU A 153 -6.91 7.21 -0.22
CA LEU A 153 -6.61 8.62 0.02
C LEU A 153 -7.89 9.42 0.25
N ILE A 154 -8.91 9.25 -0.58
CA ILE A 154 -10.22 9.91 -0.41
C ILE A 154 -10.84 9.52 0.94
N ASN A 155 -10.84 8.22 1.30
CA ASN A 155 -11.35 7.74 2.59
C ASN A 155 -10.61 8.34 3.79
N GLN A 156 -9.29 8.47 3.70
CA GLN A 156 -8.49 9.06 4.78
C GLN A 156 -8.69 10.57 4.87
N ILE A 157 -8.65 11.29 3.75
CA ILE A 157 -8.86 12.74 3.66
C ILE A 157 -10.23 13.13 4.23
N ALA A 158 -11.26 12.32 3.96
CA ALA A 158 -12.63 12.56 4.46
C ALA A 158 -12.73 12.66 6.00
N LYS A 159 -11.79 12.07 6.74
CA LYS A 159 -11.75 12.12 8.21
C LYS A 159 -11.32 13.48 8.77
N TYR A 160 -10.70 14.34 7.94
CA TYR A 160 -10.07 15.60 8.35
C TYR A 160 -10.88 16.84 7.94
N ASN A 161 -12.19 16.70 7.75
CA ASN A 161 -13.13 17.78 7.45
C ASN A 161 -12.71 18.70 6.28
N PRO A 162 -12.36 18.15 5.10
CA PRO A 162 -12.09 18.98 3.94
C PRO A 162 -13.35 19.78 3.57
N LYS A 163 -13.19 20.97 2.99
CA LYS A 163 -14.30 21.75 2.45
C LYS A 163 -15.01 21.01 1.32
N LYS A 164 -14.24 20.36 0.46
CA LYS A 164 -14.74 19.56 -0.65
C LYS A 164 -13.67 18.58 -1.15
N ILE A 165 -14.09 17.37 -1.56
CA ILE A 165 -13.24 16.43 -2.29
C ILE A 165 -13.81 16.26 -3.70
N ILE A 166 -12.95 16.45 -4.70
CA ILE A 166 -13.25 16.16 -6.10
C ILE A 166 -12.40 14.97 -6.56
N ASN A 167 -13.06 13.90 -6.94
CA ASN A 167 -12.43 12.75 -7.59
C ASN A 167 -12.45 12.92 -9.09
N ILE A 168 -11.28 12.94 -9.74
CA ILE A 168 -11.13 12.95 -11.20
C ILE A 168 -10.77 11.52 -11.63
N GLU A 169 -11.71 10.81 -12.23
CA GLU A 169 -11.58 9.40 -12.53
C GLU A 169 -12.22 9.07 -13.89
N ILE A 170 -11.60 8.16 -14.65
CA ILE A 170 -12.12 7.68 -15.93
C ILE A 170 -13.05 6.48 -15.77
N ASN A 171 -12.89 5.70 -14.68
CA ASN A 171 -13.68 4.51 -14.41
C ASN A 171 -14.98 4.88 -13.68
N GLU A 172 -16.08 4.95 -14.44
CA GLU A 172 -17.42 5.27 -13.92
C GLU A 172 -17.87 4.29 -12.83
N ASN A 173 -17.72 2.98 -13.05
CA ASN A 173 -18.23 1.97 -12.12
C ASN A 173 -17.52 2.04 -10.76
N ALA A 174 -16.19 2.14 -10.73
CA ALA A 174 -15.43 2.28 -9.50
C ALA A 174 -15.82 3.56 -8.74
N SER A 175 -16.00 4.66 -9.48
CA SER A 175 -16.41 5.95 -8.92
C SER A 175 -17.79 5.91 -8.30
N TYR A 176 -18.75 5.28 -8.96
CA TYR A 176 -20.12 5.16 -8.47
C TYR A 176 -20.20 4.38 -7.16
N LEU A 177 -19.52 3.22 -7.10
CA LEU A 177 -19.48 2.39 -5.89
C LEU A 177 -18.85 3.15 -4.71
N MET A 178 -17.75 3.86 -4.96
CA MET A 178 -17.08 4.68 -3.95
C MET A 178 -17.99 5.83 -3.46
N GLU A 179 -18.70 6.51 -4.35
CA GLU A 179 -19.62 7.58 -3.98
C GLU A 179 -20.74 7.08 -3.05
N LEU A 180 -21.29 5.89 -3.33
CA LEU A 180 -22.30 5.27 -2.46
C LEU A 180 -21.74 4.94 -1.07
N GLU A 181 -20.52 4.43 -1.00
CA GLU A 181 -19.84 4.13 0.26
C GLU A 181 -19.56 5.39 1.07
N LEU A 182 -19.01 6.43 0.44
CA LEU A 182 -18.68 7.70 1.09
C LEU A 182 -19.92 8.41 1.62
N LYS A 183 -21.01 8.45 0.86
CA LYS A 183 -22.29 9.03 1.31
C LYS A 183 -22.85 8.33 2.55
N ARG A 184 -22.69 7.01 2.64
CA ARG A 184 -23.11 6.24 3.81
C ARG A 184 -22.23 6.52 5.02
N LYS A 185 -20.90 6.59 4.81
CA LYS A 185 -19.90 6.71 5.88
C LYS A 185 -19.70 8.14 6.37
N TYR A 186 -19.79 9.10 5.45
CA TYR A 186 -19.58 10.53 5.69
C TYR A 186 -20.73 11.36 5.07
N PRO A 187 -21.95 11.33 5.65
CA PRO A 187 -23.15 11.93 5.05
C PRO A 187 -23.08 13.45 4.85
N TYR A 188 -22.18 14.13 5.58
CA TYR A 188 -21.99 15.59 5.49
C TYR A 188 -20.81 16.01 4.59
N LEU A 189 -20.08 15.05 4.03
CA LEU A 189 -18.94 15.32 3.14
C LEU A 189 -19.44 15.88 1.80
N ASP A 190 -18.95 17.05 1.42
CA ASP A 190 -19.14 17.56 0.05
C ASP A 190 -18.15 16.84 -0.89
N TYR A 191 -18.59 15.71 -1.42
CA TYR A 191 -17.83 14.87 -2.34
C TYR A 191 -18.46 14.86 -3.72
N LYS A 192 -17.64 14.93 -4.75
CA LYS A 192 -18.07 14.82 -6.13
C LYS A 192 -17.10 14.05 -7.00
N THR A 193 -17.59 13.18 -7.84
CA THR A 193 -16.83 12.58 -8.95
C THR A 193 -17.04 13.38 -10.23
N GLU A 194 -15.96 13.70 -10.90
CA GLU A 194 -15.91 14.21 -12.27
C GLU A 194 -15.30 13.14 -13.16
N ILE A 195 -16.08 12.60 -14.10
CA ILE A 195 -15.59 11.61 -15.07
C ILE A 195 -14.73 12.35 -16.09
N ALA A 196 -13.43 12.16 -15.99
CA ALA A 196 -12.45 12.79 -16.86
C ALA A 196 -11.14 12.01 -16.92
N SER A 197 -10.45 12.11 -18.05
CA SER A 197 -9.10 11.59 -18.23
C SER A 197 -8.06 12.68 -17.95
N VAL A 198 -6.97 12.33 -17.27
CA VAL A 198 -5.82 13.24 -17.11
C VAL A 198 -5.13 13.59 -18.43
N ARG A 199 -5.44 12.85 -19.51
CA ARG A 199 -4.97 13.12 -20.88
C ARG A 199 -5.68 14.31 -21.52
N ASP A 200 -6.87 14.68 -21.04
CA ASP A 200 -7.72 15.74 -21.56
C ASP A 200 -7.44 17.04 -20.81
N PHE A 201 -6.54 17.85 -21.39
CA PHE A 201 -6.12 19.12 -20.80
C PHE A 201 -7.28 20.12 -20.68
N ASP A 202 -8.12 20.23 -21.70
CA ASP A 202 -9.21 21.21 -21.73
C ASP A 202 -10.24 20.89 -20.64
N LYS A 203 -10.55 19.61 -20.46
CA LYS A 203 -11.43 19.15 -19.38
C LYS A 203 -10.82 19.40 -18.00
N LEU A 204 -9.52 19.13 -17.82
CA LEU A 204 -8.82 19.44 -16.56
C LEU A 204 -8.84 20.93 -16.28
N ASP A 205 -8.48 21.75 -17.26
CA ASP A 205 -8.45 23.23 -17.12
C ASP A 205 -9.82 23.78 -16.68
N MET A 206 -10.88 23.31 -17.33
CA MET A 206 -12.27 23.65 -16.93
C MET A 206 -12.60 23.23 -15.47
N LEU A 207 -12.15 22.02 -15.04
CA LEU A 207 -12.40 21.55 -13.69
C LEU A 207 -11.62 22.35 -12.64
N PHE A 208 -10.36 22.67 -12.91
CA PHE A 208 -9.54 23.50 -12.04
C PHE A 208 -10.10 24.93 -11.93
N ASP A 209 -10.57 25.50 -13.04
CA ASP A 209 -11.24 26.82 -13.02
C ASP A 209 -12.51 26.81 -12.19
N LYS A 210 -13.33 25.77 -12.36
CA LYS A 210 -14.62 25.63 -11.67
C LYS A 210 -14.47 25.45 -10.16
N TYR A 211 -13.52 24.61 -9.73
CA TYR A 211 -13.44 24.18 -8.32
C TYR A 211 -12.35 24.91 -7.53
N LYS A 212 -11.31 25.47 -8.19
CA LYS A 212 -10.18 26.16 -7.56
C LYS A 212 -9.57 25.30 -6.42
N PRO A 213 -9.03 24.12 -6.74
CA PRO A 213 -8.43 23.26 -5.72
C PRO A 213 -7.20 23.91 -5.08
N GLU A 214 -6.93 23.56 -3.82
CA GLU A 214 -5.77 23.99 -3.07
C GLU A 214 -4.73 22.89 -2.95
N ILE A 215 -5.20 21.61 -2.87
CA ILE A 215 -4.36 20.42 -2.73
C ILE A 215 -4.74 19.41 -3.82
N LEU A 216 -3.74 18.73 -4.38
CA LEU A 216 -3.97 17.65 -5.33
C LEU A 216 -3.10 16.44 -5.04
N PHE A 217 -3.74 15.25 -5.00
CA PHE A 217 -3.07 13.96 -4.99
C PHE A 217 -3.22 13.29 -6.35
N HIS A 218 -2.10 13.11 -7.05
CA HIS A 218 -2.07 12.53 -8.40
C HIS A 218 -1.79 11.02 -8.35
N ALA A 219 -2.85 10.20 -8.28
CA ALA A 219 -2.77 8.75 -8.26
C ALA A 219 -3.18 8.07 -9.60
N ALA A 220 -3.62 8.85 -10.59
CA ALA A 220 -3.98 8.33 -11.91
C ALA A 220 -2.74 7.89 -12.68
N ALA A 221 -2.57 6.57 -12.89
CA ALA A 221 -1.48 6.01 -13.66
C ALA A 221 -1.80 4.60 -14.17
N HIS A 222 -1.21 4.23 -15.30
CA HIS A 222 -1.11 2.83 -15.72
C HIS A 222 0.07 2.17 -14.99
N LYS A 223 -0.17 1.09 -14.23
CA LYS A 223 0.80 0.48 -13.31
C LYS A 223 1.24 -0.95 -13.66
N HIS A 224 0.52 -1.64 -14.55
CA HIS A 224 0.80 -3.04 -14.85
C HIS A 224 1.95 -3.19 -15.85
N VAL A 225 3.12 -3.60 -15.35
CA VAL A 225 4.34 -3.74 -16.15
C VAL A 225 4.11 -4.56 -17.44
N PRO A 226 3.53 -5.79 -17.43
CA PRO A 226 3.38 -6.56 -18.66
C PRO A 226 2.49 -5.88 -19.71
N LEU A 227 1.45 -5.16 -19.29
CA LEU A 227 0.58 -4.45 -20.20
C LEU A 227 1.29 -3.24 -20.81
N MET A 228 2.06 -2.50 -20.02
CA MET A 228 2.77 -1.31 -20.51
C MET A 228 4.00 -1.65 -21.34
N GLU A 229 4.60 -2.82 -21.14
CA GLU A 229 5.60 -3.36 -22.08
C GLU A 229 5.03 -3.60 -23.48
N ASN A 230 3.79 -4.03 -23.58
CA ASN A 230 3.13 -4.29 -24.86
C ASN A 230 2.44 -3.04 -25.45
N ASN A 231 2.22 -1.99 -24.63
CA ASN A 231 1.52 -0.76 -25.03
C ASN A 231 2.28 0.47 -24.48
N PRO A 232 3.52 0.71 -24.95
CA PRO A 232 4.34 1.82 -24.45
C PRO A 232 3.72 3.18 -24.75
N GLU A 233 3.00 3.33 -25.86
CA GLU A 233 2.28 4.56 -26.22
C GLU A 233 1.20 4.92 -25.19
N GLU A 234 0.50 3.93 -24.62
CA GLU A 234 -0.52 4.17 -23.60
C GLU A 234 0.11 4.56 -22.27
N ALA A 235 1.24 3.93 -21.92
CA ALA A 235 2.01 4.34 -20.75
C ALA A 235 2.49 5.79 -20.86
N ILE A 236 3.01 6.20 -22.01
CA ILE A 236 3.49 7.56 -22.27
C ILE A 236 2.33 8.56 -22.24
N LYS A 237 1.25 8.31 -22.97
CA LYS A 237 0.06 9.19 -23.01
C LYS A 237 -0.53 9.41 -21.62
N ASN A 238 -0.73 8.32 -20.87
CA ASN A 238 -1.40 8.42 -19.58
C ASN A 238 -0.47 8.93 -18.48
N ASN A 239 0.71 8.32 -18.34
CA ASN A 239 1.59 8.65 -17.23
C ASN A 239 2.33 9.96 -17.50
N ILE A 240 3.02 10.10 -18.65
CA ILE A 240 3.84 11.28 -18.92
C ILE A 240 2.98 12.49 -19.30
N PHE A 241 2.18 12.36 -20.37
CA PHE A 241 1.39 13.52 -20.85
C PHE A 241 0.28 13.89 -19.87
N GLY A 242 -0.36 12.87 -19.25
CA GLY A 242 -1.35 13.11 -18.19
C GLY A 242 -0.76 13.84 -16.98
N THR A 243 0.43 13.44 -16.51
CA THR A 243 1.13 14.11 -15.40
C THR A 243 1.53 15.54 -15.77
N LYS A 244 1.98 15.76 -17.01
CA LYS A 244 2.28 17.11 -17.51
C LYS A 244 1.05 18.00 -17.48
N ASN A 245 -0.08 17.54 -18.02
CA ASN A 245 -1.34 18.28 -18.02
C ASN A 245 -1.76 18.66 -16.59
N VAL A 246 -1.69 17.71 -15.66
CA VAL A 246 -1.99 17.96 -14.24
C VAL A 246 -1.04 19.02 -13.67
N ALA A 247 0.27 18.90 -13.90
CA ALA A 247 1.26 19.86 -13.41
C ALA A 247 1.05 21.25 -13.98
N GLU A 248 0.73 21.39 -15.28
CA GLU A 248 0.41 22.65 -15.92
C GLU A 248 -0.82 23.33 -15.30
N CYS A 249 -1.90 22.57 -15.06
CA CYS A 249 -3.07 23.10 -14.38
C CYS A 249 -2.74 23.52 -12.93
N CYS A 250 -2.00 22.70 -12.18
CA CYS A 250 -1.62 23.03 -10.81
C CYS A 250 -0.83 24.34 -10.72
N LEU A 251 0.12 24.53 -11.61
CA LEU A 251 0.90 25.78 -11.70
C LEU A 251 0.03 26.98 -12.12
N LYS A 252 -0.81 26.80 -13.16
CA LYS A 252 -1.71 27.85 -13.66
C LYS A 252 -2.67 28.37 -12.59
N TYR A 253 -3.21 27.44 -11.78
CA TYR A 253 -4.19 27.75 -10.73
C TYR A 253 -3.56 27.92 -9.34
N LYS A 254 -2.22 27.88 -9.24
CA LYS A 254 -1.43 28.17 -8.04
C LYS A 254 -1.86 27.33 -6.82
N LEU A 255 -1.91 26.01 -6.99
CA LEU A 255 -2.19 25.10 -5.88
C LEU A 255 -1.12 25.23 -4.79
N GLU A 256 -1.50 25.03 -3.55
CA GLU A 256 -0.57 25.05 -2.41
C GLU A 256 0.34 23.80 -2.41
N SER A 257 -0.25 22.62 -2.68
CA SER A 257 0.48 21.35 -2.61
C SER A 257 0.00 20.35 -3.65
N VAL A 258 0.94 19.68 -4.30
CA VAL A 258 0.69 18.68 -5.34
C VAL A 258 1.56 17.47 -5.10
N VAL A 259 0.93 16.32 -4.87
CA VAL A 259 1.60 15.07 -4.52
C VAL A 259 1.45 14.04 -5.62
N LEU A 260 2.55 13.61 -6.23
CA LEU A 260 2.59 12.51 -7.18
C LEU A 260 2.75 11.17 -6.44
N ILE A 261 1.86 10.24 -6.66
CA ILE A 261 2.05 8.86 -6.24
C ILE A 261 3.04 8.18 -7.19
N SER A 262 4.22 7.82 -6.68
CA SER A 262 5.27 7.15 -7.43
C SER A 262 5.50 5.71 -6.93
N THR A 263 6.58 5.08 -7.38
CA THR A 263 6.84 3.65 -7.15
C THR A 263 8.35 3.37 -7.08
N ASP A 264 8.72 2.29 -6.39
CA ASP A 264 10.04 1.68 -6.39
C ASP A 264 10.57 1.36 -7.80
N LYS A 265 9.69 1.09 -8.75
CA LYS A 265 10.03 0.77 -10.15
C LYS A 265 10.52 1.96 -10.97
N ALA A 266 10.40 3.18 -10.43
CA ALA A 266 11.00 4.39 -11.00
C ALA A 266 12.52 4.49 -10.77
N VAL A 267 13.06 3.70 -9.82
CA VAL A 267 14.49 3.62 -9.53
C VAL A 267 15.16 2.64 -10.49
N ASN A 268 16.19 3.07 -11.21
CA ASN A 268 16.89 2.23 -12.21
C ASN A 268 15.91 1.40 -13.06
N PRO A 269 14.98 2.04 -13.78
CA PRO A 269 13.85 1.34 -14.38
C PRO A 269 14.30 0.32 -15.43
N THR A 270 13.72 -0.89 -15.36
CA THR A 270 13.96 -2.00 -16.29
C THR A 270 12.79 -2.23 -17.24
N ASN A 271 11.77 -1.39 -17.16
CA ASN A 271 10.53 -1.51 -17.91
C ASN A 271 9.93 -0.15 -18.22
N VAL A 272 9.06 -0.11 -19.24
CA VAL A 272 8.41 1.12 -19.73
C VAL A 272 7.58 1.79 -18.64
N MET A 273 6.82 1.02 -17.84
CA MET A 273 5.99 1.58 -16.78
C MET A 273 6.86 2.34 -15.75
N GLY A 274 7.92 1.71 -15.24
CA GLY A 274 8.86 2.34 -14.31
C GLY A 274 9.54 3.57 -14.93
N ALA A 275 9.94 3.49 -16.21
CA ALA A 275 10.51 4.62 -16.94
C ALA A 275 9.53 5.79 -17.02
N THR A 276 8.25 5.54 -17.39
CA THR A 276 7.26 6.61 -17.43
C THR A 276 7.01 7.24 -16.07
N LYS A 277 7.04 6.46 -14.97
CA LYS A 277 6.91 7.00 -13.61
C LYS A 277 8.11 7.83 -13.21
N ARG A 278 9.34 7.44 -13.60
CA ARG A 278 10.52 8.29 -13.39
C ARG A 278 10.39 9.62 -14.12
N VAL A 279 9.93 9.63 -15.38
CA VAL A 279 9.67 10.88 -16.11
C VAL A 279 8.61 11.73 -15.41
N CYS A 280 7.57 11.13 -14.80
CA CYS A 280 6.60 11.88 -13.99
C CYS A 280 7.25 12.60 -12.80
N GLU A 281 8.17 11.93 -12.09
CA GLU A 281 8.94 12.55 -11.00
C GLU A 281 9.77 13.73 -11.52
N MET A 282 10.46 13.55 -12.65
CA MET A 282 11.26 14.62 -13.29
C MET A 282 10.38 15.81 -13.70
N ILE A 283 9.15 15.58 -14.17
CA ILE A 283 8.18 16.65 -14.46
C ILE A 283 7.90 17.43 -13.18
N PHE A 284 7.59 16.76 -12.06
CA PHE A 284 7.28 17.43 -10.80
C PHE A 284 8.47 18.24 -10.27
N GLN A 285 9.69 17.70 -10.37
CA GLN A 285 10.92 18.44 -10.02
C GLN A 285 11.07 19.72 -10.86
N LYS A 286 10.92 19.62 -12.19
CA LYS A 286 10.98 20.77 -13.10
C LYS A 286 9.91 21.82 -12.80
N TYR A 287 8.69 21.39 -12.49
CA TYR A 287 7.60 22.33 -12.19
C TYR A 287 7.76 22.97 -10.81
N SER A 288 8.38 22.31 -9.85
CA SER A 288 8.76 22.90 -8.56
C SER A 288 9.78 24.04 -8.70
N GLU A 289 10.64 23.99 -9.71
CA GLU A 289 11.61 25.06 -9.99
C GLU A 289 10.96 26.30 -10.64
N LYS A 290 9.80 26.16 -11.30
CA LYS A 290 9.10 27.26 -12.00
C LYS A 290 8.37 28.20 -11.05
N ASP A 291 7.83 27.72 -9.94
CA ASP A 291 7.13 28.51 -8.93
C ASP A 291 7.30 27.89 -7.54
N SER A 292 7.91 28.64 -6.63
CA SER A 292 8.12 28.22 -5.25
C SER A 292 6.84 28.23 -4.38
N ASN A 293 5.75 28.83 -4.85
CA ASN A 293 4.49 28.88 -4.10
C ASN A 293 3.70 27.57 -4.22
N THR A 294 3.84 26.85 -5.33
CA THR A 294 3.22 25.53 -5.52
C THR A 294 4.22 24.43 -5.17
N LYS A 295 3.98 23.69 -4.11
CA LYS A 295 4.86 22.61 -3.65
C LYS A 295 4.58 21.33 -4.45
N PHE A 296 5.39 21.06 -5.46
CA PHE A 296 5.35 19.78 -6.17
C PHE A 296 6.26 18.77 -5.47
N MET A 297 5.75 17.60 -5.14
CA MET A 297 6.52 16.51 -4.53
C MET A 297 6.07 15.15 -5.04
N ALA A 298 6.98 14.17 -5.01
CA ALA A 298 6.65 12.78 -5.33
C ALA A 298 6.82 11.90 -4.10
N VAL A 299 5.99 10.85 -3.97
CA VAL A 299 6.09 9.86 -2.88
C VAL A 299 6.29 8.49 -3.49
N ARG A 300 7.45 7.88 -3.22
CA ARG A 300 7.81 6.51 -3.65
C ARG A 300 7.49 5.50 -2.57
N PHE A 301 6.90 4.39 -2.97
CA PHE A 301 6.74 3.19 -2.15
C PHE A 301 6.68 1.94 -3.02
N GLY A 302 6.85 0.78 -2.39
CA GLY A 302 6.81 -0.52 -3.07
C GLY A 302 5.40 -1.03 -3.31
N ASN A 303 5.20 -2.36 -3.17
CA ASN A 303 3.88 -2.94 -3.40
C ASN A 303 2.95 -2.68 -2.21
N VAL A 304 1.65 -2.60 -2.49
CA VAL A 304 0.61 -2.54 -1.47
C VAL A 304 -0.22 -3.82 -1.49
N LEU A 305 -0.54 -4.32 -0.30
CA LEU A 305 -1.26 -5.57 -0.10
C LEU A 305 -2.69 -5.47 -0.65
N GLY A 306 -3.12 -6.50 -1.37
CA GLY A 306 -4.50 -6.60 -1.83
C GLY A 306 -4.92 -5.58 -2.91
N SER A 307 -3.98 -4.81 -3.49
CA SER A 307 -4.31 -3.87 -4.56
C SER A 307 -4.79 -4.59 -5.82
N ASN A 308 -5.70 -3.94 -6.56
CA ASN A 308 -6.32 -4.50 -7.77
C ASN A 308 -5.27 -5.01 -8.76
N GLY A 309 -5.42 -6.28 -9.19
CA GLY A 309 -4.53 -6.96 -10.13
C GLY A 309 -3.13 -7.27 -9.58
N SER A 310 -2.89 -7.15 -8.26
CA SER A 310 -1.65 -7.56 -7.63
C SER A 310 -1.61 -9.07 -7.35
N VAL A 311 -0.44 -9.56 -6.89
CA VAL A 311 -0.17 -10.98 -6.68
C VAL A 311 -1.16 -11.65 -5.71
N ILE A 312 -1.59 -10.96 -4.64
CA ILE A 312 -2.46 -11.52 -3.62
C ILE A 312 -3.87 -11.82 -4.14
N PRO A 313 -4.62 -10.88 -4.76
CA PRO A 313 -5.90 -11.20 -5.38
C PRO A 313 -5.82 -12.30 -6.46
N ILE A 314 -4.72 -12.34 -7.23
CA ILE A 314 -4.50 -13.39 -8.23
C ILE A 314 -4.33 -14.75 -7.54
N PHE A 315 -3.51 -14.84 -6.50
CA PHE A 315 -3.31 -16.08 -5.74
C PHE A 315 -4.61 -16.53 -5.06
N SER A 316 -5.36 -15.60 -4.43
CA SER A 316 -6.66 -15.94 -3.82
C SER A 316 -7.61 -16.56 -4.83
N LYS A 317 -7.73 -15.95 -6.01
CA LYS A 317 -8.58 -16.46 -7.08
C LYS A 317 -8.13 -17.85 -7.58
N LEU A 318 -6.83 -18.09 -7.77
CA LEU A 318 -6.31 -19.39 -8.18
C LEU A 318 -6.58 -20.47 -7.11
N ILE A 319 -6.44 -20.12 -5.84
CA ILE A 319 -6.79 -21.03 -4.72
C ILE A 319 -8.27 -21.36 -4.73
N GLU A 320 -9.15 -20.38 -4.88
CA GLU A 320 -10.61 -20.58 -4.97
C GLU A 320 -11.00 -21.46 -6.17
N GLU A 321 -10.28 -21.34 -7.28
CA GLU A 321 -10.47 -22.17 -8.48
C GLU A 321 -9.80 -23.57 -8.38
N GLY A 322 -9.10 -23.87 -7.27
CA GLY A 322 -8.36 -25.13 -7.11
C GLY A 322 -7.17 -25.29 -8.04
N LYS A 323 -6.61 -24.19 -8.54
CA LYS A 323 -5.48 -24.16 -9.48
C LYS A 323 -4.17 -23.85 -8.77
N ASN A 324 -3.05 -24.38 -9.30
CA ASN A 324 -1.72 -24.05 -8.82
C ASN A 324 -1.46 -22.55 -8.92
N LEU A 325 -0.74 -22.02 -7.93
CA LEU A 325 -0.26 -20.64 -7.96
C LEU A 325 0.89 -20.49 -8.95
N THR A 326 0.83 -19.46 -9.79
CA THR A 326 1.89 -19.17 -10.76
C THR A 326 2.87 -18.14 -10.20
N LEU A 327 4.14 -18.51 -10.08
CA LEU A 327 5.21 -17.66 -9.58
C LEU A 327 6.28 -17.46 -10.65
N THR A 328 6.75 -16.23 -10.82
CA THR A 328 7.73 -15.93 -11.88
C THR A 328 9.13 -16.39 -11.55
N HIS A 329 9.55 -16.36 -10.27
CA HIS A 329 10.82 -16.90 -9.83
C HIS A 329 10.78 -17.26 -8.33
N LYS A 330 11.49 -18.32 -7.93
CA LYS A 330 11.48 -18.81 -6.55
C LYS A 330 12.10 -17.84 -5.55
N ASP A 331 13.06 -17.04 -5.98
CA ASP A 331 13.79 -16.08 -5.14
C ASP A 331 13.32 -14.64 -5.30
N ILE A 332 12.17 -14.42 -5.96
CA ILE A 332 11.64 -13.07 -6.12
C ILE A 332 11.22 -12.48 -4.77
N ILE A 333 11.67 -11.26 -4.52
CA ILE A 333 11.41 -10.54 -3.27
C ILE A 333 10.70 -9.22 -3.59
N ARG A 334 9.74 -8.85 -2.75
CA ARG A 334 9.03 -7.57 -2.83
C ARG A 334 8.85 -6.99 -1.44
N TYR A 335 8.81 -5.67 -1.38
CA TYR A 335 8.38 -4.96 -0.19
C TYR A 335 6.86 -4.80 -0.22
N PHE A 336 6.23 -4.91 0.95
CA PHE A 336 4.78 -4.75 1.07
C PHE A 336 4.41 -3.80 2.20
N MET A 337 3.37 -3.03 1.95
CA MET A 337 2.72 -2.13 2.90
C MET A 337 1.21 -2.34 2.80
N THR A 338 0.44 -2.04 3.83
CA THR A 338 -1.02 -2.03 3.69
C THR A 338 -1.48 -0.80 2.91
N ILE A 339 -2.65 -0.88 2.25
CA ILE A 339 -3.19 0.28 1.51
C ILE A 339 -3.48 1.45 2.45
N PRO A 340 -4.12 1.25 3.64
CA PRO A 340 -4.31 2.33 4.61
C PRO A 340 -3.00 2.96 5.09
N GLU A 341 -1.98 2.14 5.38
CA GLU A 341 -0.66 2.61 5.78
C GLU A 341 -0.03 3.50 4.70
N ALA A 342 -0.05 3.06 3.44
CA ALA A 342 0.49 3.83 2.32
C ALA A 342 -0.24 5.17 2.16
N ALA A 343 -1.58 5.18 2.18
CA ALA A 343 -2.36 6.40 2.04
C ALA A 343 -2.11 7.38 3.19
N GLN A 344 -2.04 6.90 4.42
CA GLN A 344 -1.72 7.71 5.59
C GLN A 344 -0.36 8.38 5.47
N LEU A 345 0.69 7.60 5.15
CA LEU A 345 2.04 8.14 4.98
C LEU A 345 2.16 9.09 3.80
N VAL A 346 1.42 8.88 2.72
CA VAL A 346 1.35 9.83 1.59
C VAL A 346 0.76 11.16 2.03
N ILE A 347 -0.32 11.16 2.82
CA ILE A 347 -0.92 12.39 3.32
C ILE A 347 0.05 13.11 4.27
N GLU A 348 0.71 12.37 5.16
CA GLU A 348 1.70 12.95 6.07
C GLU A 348 2.93 13.47 5.32
N ALA A 349 3.40 12.77 4.30
CA ALA A 349 4.47 13.24 3.42
C ALA A 349 4.12 14.59 2.78
N ALA A 350 2.84 14.80 2.42
CA ALA A 350 2.36 16.06 1.89
C ALA A 350 2.47 17.23 2.89
N THR A 351 2.37 16.97 4.19
CA THR A 351 2.53 18.02 5.23
C THR A 351 3.99 18.35 5.49
N ILE A 352 4.89 17.38 5.34
CA ILE A 352 6.33 17.50 5.61
C ILE A 352 7.07 18.13 4.44
N GLY A 353 6.67 17.83 3.20
CA GLY A 353 7.35 18.22 1.98
C GLY A 353 7.40 19.74 1.78
N LYS A 354 8.54 20.21 1.27
CA LYS A 354 8.82 21.63 0.99
C LYS A 354 8.66 21.99 -0.48
N GLY A 355 8.65 21.00 -1.36
CA GLY A 355 8.57 21.11 -2.82
C GLY A 355 9.88 20.73 -3.51
N GLY A 356 9.75 20.02 -4.65
CA GLY A 356 10.87 19.49 -5.43
C GLY A 356 11.38 18.12 -4.96
N GLU A 357 11.01 17.65 -3.76
CA GLU A 357 11.55 16.45 -3.18
C GLU A 357 10.88 15.18 -3.70
N ILE A 358 11.62 14.08 -3.61
CA ILE A 358 11.09 12.73 -3.69
C ILE A 358 11.16 12.13 -2.27
N LEU A 359 9.99 11.94 -1.68
CA LEU A 359 9.85 11.30 -0.38
C LEU A 359 9.69 9.79 -0.56
N ILE A 360 10.29 9.00 0.33
CA ILE A 360 10.31 7.54 0.28
C ILE A 360 9.71 7.00 1.56
N LEU A 361 8.74 6.10 1.41
CA LEU A 361 8.13 5.44 2.55
C LEU A 361 8.95 4.23 2.99
N ASP A 362 9.10 4.06 4.31
CA ASP A 362 9.72 2.87 4.89
C ASP A 362 8.89 1.62 4.61
N MET A 363 9.41 0.78 3.74
CA MET A 363 8.75 -0.47 3.36
C MET A 363 9.00 -1.62 4.33
N GLY A 364 9.81 -1.43 5.40
CA GLY A 364 10.19 -2.46 6.35
C GLY A 364 10.87 -3.65 5.69
N GLU A 365 10.67 -4.85 6.23
CA GLU A 365 11.34 -6.07 5.78
C GLU A 365 10.83 -6.57 4.43
N PRO A 366 11.74 -7.04 3.57
CA PRO A 366 11.38 -7.63 2.28
C PRO A 366 10.74 -9.00 2.44
N VAL A 367 9.78 -9.32 1.58
CA VAL A 367 8.99 -10.56 1.61
C VAL A 367 9.27 -11.41 0.38
N LYS A 368 9.64 -12.68 0.60
CA LYS A 368 9.78 -13.67 -0.46
C LYS A 368 8.40 -14.10 -0.95
N ILE A 369 8.12 -13.90 -2.25
CA ILE A 369 6.77 -14.19 -2.80
C ILE A 369 6.47 -15.69 -2.73
N TYR A 370 7.47 -16.55 -2.78
CA TYR A 370 7.30 -17.99 -2.59
C TYR A 370 6.77 -18.34 -1.19
N ASP A 371 7.28 -17.67 -0.15
CA ASP A 371 6.81 -17.90 1.23
C ASP A 371 5.42 -17.31 1.44
N LEU A 372 5.13 -16.16 0.82
CA LEU A 372 3.79 -15.58 0.75
C LEU A 372 2.78 -16.56 0.15
N ALA A 373 3.12 -17.17 -1.00
CA ALA A 373 2.28 -18.15 -1.69
C ALA A 373 2.00 -19.37 -0.79
N LYS A 374 3.03 -19.93 -0.15
CA LYS A 374 2.88 -21.05 0.81
C LYS A 374 1.95 -20.69 1.97
N ASN A 375 2.12 -19.51 2.53
CA ASN A 375 1.29 -19.04 3.64
C ASN A 375 -0.18 -18.89 3.21
N MET A 376 -0.44 -18.37 2.00
CA MET A 376 -1.80 -18.25 1.47
C MET A 376 -2.47 -19.61 1.23
N ILE A 377 -1.75 -20.57 0.64
CA ILE A 377 -2.24 -21.94 0.46
C ILE A 377 -2.61 -22.55 1.81
N LYS A 378 -1.72 -22.42 2.79
CA LYS A 378 -1.95 -22.98 4.12
C LYS A 378 -3.14 -22.33 4.84
N LEU A 379 -3.24 -21.00 4.81
CA LEU A 379 -4.36 -20.27 5.43
C LEU A 379 -5.71 -20.62 4.81
N SER A 380 -5.73 -20.94 3.51
CA SER A 380 -6.95 -21.36 2.82
C SER A 380 -7.36 -22.80 3.08
N GLY A 381 -6.47 -23.62 3.66
CA GLY A 381 -6.66 -25.07 3.79
C GLY A 381 -6.64 -25.84 2.47
N SER A 382 -6.19 -25.21 1.38
CA SER A 382 -6.11 -25.82 0.05
C SER A 382 -4.86 -26.67 -0.11
N ASN A 383 -4.91 -27.64 -1.05
CA ASN A 383 -3.79 -28.52 -1.41
C ASN A 383 -3.17 -28.18 -2.78
N VAL A 384 -3.40 -26.97 -3.31
CA VAL A 384 -2.83 -26.54 -4.60
C VAL A 384 -1.32 -26.40 -4.52
N GLY A 385 -0.63 -26.59 -5.66
CA GLY A 385 0.81 -26.44 -5.77
C GLY A 385 1.25 -25.02 -6.18
N ILE A 386 2.56 -24.86 -6.44
CA ILE A 386 3.18 -23.63 -6.94
C ILE A 386 3.99 -23.98 -8.18
N ASP A 387 3.65 -23.35 -9.32
CA ASP A 387 4.35 -23.50 -10.59
C ASP A 387 5.26 -22.30 -10.84
N ILE A 388 6.52 -22.56 -11.22
CA ILE A 388 7.48 -21.51 -11.58
C ILE A 388 7.43 -21.30 -13.09
N ILE A 389 7.01 -20.10 -13.54
CA ILE A 389 6.75 -19.79 -14.95
C ILE A 389 7.84 -18.96 -15.64
N GLY A 390 8.88 -18.53 -14.93
CA GLY A 390 9.95 -17.65 -15.43
C GLY A 390 9.64 -16.17 -15.26
N LEU A 391 10.73 -15.35 -15.19
CA LEU A 391 10.60 -13.89 -15.08
C LEU A 391 9.96 -13.30 -16.34
N ARG A 392 9.09 -12.32 -16.15
CA ARG A 392 8.46 -11.58 -17.25
C ARG A 392 9.42 -10.52 -17.79
N PRO A 393 9.25 -10.08 -19.06
CA PRO A 393 10.02 -8.96 -19.59
C PRO A 393 9.92 -7.72 -18.68
N GLY A 394 11.07 -7.13 -18.35
CA GLY A 394 11.16 -5.95 -17.50
C GLY A 394 10.94 -6.19 -16.00
N GLU A 395 10.73 -7.43 -15.56
CA GLU A 395 10.56 -7.77 -14.15
C GLU A 395 11.92 -7.92 -13.45
N LYS A 396 12.09 -7.24 -12.31
CA LYS A 396 13.28 -7.36 -11.46
C LYS A 396 13.12 -8.52 -10.46
N LEU A 397 14.23 -9.19 -10.15
CA LEU A 397 14.26 -10.16 -9.06
C LEU A 397 14.13 -9.48 -7.69
N PHE A 398 14.78 -8.32 -7.54
CA PHE A 398 14.76 -7.47 -6.36
C PHE A 398 14.40 -6.04 -6.77
N GLU A 399 13.51 -5.38 -6.05
CA GLU A 399 13.17 -3.97 -6.27
C GLU A 399 14.00 -3.06 -5.39
N GLU A 400 14.30 -1.86 -5.89
CA GLU A 400 15.13 -0.84 -5.22
C GLU A 400 14.26 0.38 -4.89
N LEU A 401 14.35 0.89 -3.66
CA LEU A 401 13.63 2.10 -3.23
C LEU A 401 14.45 3.37 -3.45
N LEU A 402 15.76 3.26 -3.39
CA LEU A 402 16.76 4.32 -3.48
C LEU A 402 17.82 3.98 -4.51
N TYR A 403 18.44 4.98 -5.12
CA TYR A 403 19.67 4.80 -5.91
C TYR A 403 20.88 4.49 -5.01
N ASP A 404 20.95 5.15 -3.84
CA ASP A 404 21.97 4.92 -2.81
C ASP A 404 21.34 5.03 -1.42
N VAL A 405 21.48 4.00 -0.61
CA VAL A 405 20.92 3.93 0.75
C VAL A 405 21.51 5.01 1.67
N ASN A 406 22.75 5.45 1.42
CA ASN A 406 23.42 6.47 2.22
C ASN A 406 23.02 7.92 1.85
N SER A 407 22.22 8.09 0.79
CA SER A 407 21.83 9.40 0.25
C SER A 407 20.47 9.91 0.74
N SER A 408 19.87 9.27 1.74
CA SER A 408 18.56 9.68 2.27
C SER A 408 18.68 10.43 3.60
N GLU A 409 17.90 11.49 3.75
CA GLU A 409 17.75 12.23 5.00
C GLU A 409 16.48 11.77 5.74
N LYS A 410 16.56 11.67 7.07
CA LYS A 410 15.40 11.37 7.90
C LYS A 410 14.53 12.63 8.04
N THR A 411 13.22 12.44 8.01
CA THR A 411 12.26 13.49 8.31
C THR A 411 11.85 13.48 9.80
N SER A 412 10.89 14.33 10.17
CA SER A 412 10.25 14.30 11.50
C SER A 412 9.50 12.98 11.75
N ASN A 413 9.08 12.30 10.69
CA ASN A 413 8.50 10.95 10.76
C ASN A 413 9.54 9.90 10.39
N ASN A 414 9.82 8.96 11.30
CA ASN A 414 10.80 7.88 11.09
C ASN A 414 10.46 6.91 9.94
N LYS A 415 9.23 6.99 9.39
CA LYS A 415 8.74 6.17 8.28
C LYS A 415 8.80 6.89 6.93
N ILE A 416 9.25 8.14 6.90
CA ILE A 416 9.35 8.96 5.68
C ILE A 416 10.79 9.47 5.56
N PHE A 417 11.43 9.20 4.43
CA PHE A 417 12.78 9.66 4.10
C PHE A 417 12.72 10.59 2.90
N ILE A 418 13.67 11.51 2.81
CA ILE A 418 13.86 12.38 1.63
C ILE A 418 15.10 11.92 0.88
N THR A 419 15.01 11.76 -0.44
CA THR A 419 16.21 11.49 -1.26
C THR A 419 17.07 12.75 -1.38
N ASN A 420 18.39 12.56 -1.44
CA ASN A 420 19.28 13.66 -1.81
C ASN A 420 19.02 14.07 -3.27
N MET A 421 18.54 15.31 -3.43
CA MET A 421 18.15 15.91 -4.71
C MET A 421 19.31 15.96 -5.72
N GLU A 422 20.57 16.03 -5.28
CA GLU A 422 21.72 16.14 -6.20
C GLU A 422 21.92 14.88 -7.03
N ASN A 423 21.65 13.69 -6.46
CA ASN A 423 21.75 12.42 -7.16
C ASN A 423 20.54 12.14 -8.06
N GLU A 424 19.48 12.93 -7.91
CA GLU A 424 18.21 12.77 -8.62
C GLU A 424 17.93 13.91 -9.60
N LYS A 425 18.89 14.90 -9.73
CA LYS A 425 18.69 16.06 -10.63
C LYS A 425 18.51 15.62 -12.07
N VAL A 426 17.53 16.25 -12.68
CA VAL A 426 17.21 16.14 -14.10
C VAL A 426 18.28 16.89 -14.91
N GLN A 427 19.09 16.17 -15.71
CA GLN A 427 20.10 16.75 -16.58
C GLN A 427 19.56 17.13 -17.97
N VAL A 428 18.29 16.81 -18.26
CA VAL A 428 17.70 16.89 -19.59
C VAL A 428 16.42 17.72 -19.55
N ASP A 429 16.23 18.62 -20.48
CA ASP A 429 14.97 19.33 -20.63
C ASP A 429 13.90 18.39 -21.23
N ILE A 430 12.95 17.99 -20.38
CA ILE A 430 11.88 17.05 -20.75
C ILE A 430 10.99 17.65 -21.84
N ASP A 431 10.84 18.98 -21.91
CA ASP A 431 9.97 19.64 -22.90
C ASP A 431 10.41 19.36 -24.34
N ASP A 432 11.72 19.18 -24.57
CA ASP A 432 12.27 18.84 -25.89
C ASP A 432 11.78 17.48 -26.39
N TYR A 433 11.47 16.56 -25.48
CA TYR A 433 11.06 15.21 -25.82
C TYR A 433 9.55 15.03 -26.03
N TYR A 434 8.71 15.99 -25.61
CA TYR A 434 7.25 15.83 -25.80
C TYR A 434 6.86 15.78 -27.26
N THR A 435 7.43 16.63 -28.11
CA THR A 435 7.17 16.63 -29.56
C THR A 435 7.65 15.35 -30.18
N ILE A 436 8.87 14.91 -29.84
CA ILE A 436 9.43 13.64 -30.32
C ILE A 436 8.53 12.47 -29.94
N LEU A 437 8.12 12.36 -28.67
CA LEU A 437 7.25 11.28 -28.21
C LEU A 437 5.87 11.32 -28.88
N LYS A 438 5.30 12.51 -29.15
CA LYS A 438 4.03 12.64 -29.89
C LYS A 438 4.16 12.10 -31.32
N ASP A 439 5.25 12.42 -32.00
CA ASP A 439 5.49 11.96 -33.37
C ASP A 439 5.74 10.45 -33.42
N LEU A 440 6.51 9.91 -32.49
CA LEU A 440 6.74 8.46 -32.38
C LEU A 440 5.44 7.69 -32.09
N ILE A 441 4.58 8.23 -31.24
CA ILE A 441 3.25 7.65 -30.97
C ILE A 441 2.38 7.67 -32.20
N LYS A 442 2.35 8.80 -32.93
CA LYS A 442 1.58 8.95 -34.17
C LYS A 442 2.02 7.95 -35.25
N ASN A 443 3.32 7.68 -35.30
CA ASN A 443 3.91 6.73 -36.26
C ASN A 443 3.94 5.27 -35.75
N ASN A 444 3.42 5.01 -34.54
CA ASN A 444 3.46 3.71 -33.88
C ASN A 444 4.87 3.11 -33.76
N ASP A 445 5.89 3.97 -33.58
CA ASP A 445 7.29 3.55 -33.44
C ASP A 445 7.62 3.21 -31.98
N THR A 446 7.34 1.97 -31.61
CA THR A 446 7.55 1.45 -30.25
C THR A 446 9.04 1.39 -29.87
N ILE A 447 9.92 1.13 -30.83
CA ILE A 447 11.39 1.11 -30.61
C ILE A 447 11.89 2.54 -30.35
N GLY A 448 11.46 3.49 -31.16
CA GLY A 448 11.76 4.92 -30.99
C GLY A 448 11.31 5.43 -29.62
N MET A 449 10.10 5.06 -29.17
CA MET A 449 9.59 5.44 -27.84
C MET A 449 10.50 4.91 -26.73
N ARG A 450 10.93 3.64 -26.78
CA ARG A 450 11.84 3.04 -25.77
C ARG A 450 13.21 3.70 -25.76
N LYS A 451 13.79 3.95 -26.93
CA LYS A 451 15.07 4.68 -27.09
C LYS A 451 14.98 6.09 -26.51
N THR A 452 13.88 6.77 -26.77
CA THR A 452 13.64 8.12 -26.24
C THR A 452 13.52 8.11 -24.71
N LEU A 453 12.78 7.14 -24.13
CA LEU A 453 12.73 6.98 -22.67
C LEU A 453 14.12 6.70 -22.08
N ALA A 454 14.92 5.87 -22.73
CA ALA A 454 16.30 5.59 -22.32
C ALA A 454 17.19 6.84 -22.38
N SER A 455 17.02 7.71 -23.40
CA SER A 455 17.75 8.97 -23.50
C SER A 455 17.37 9.96 -22.40
N ILE A 456 16.08 10.03 -22.04
CA ILE A 456 15.61 10.91 -20.95
C ILE A 456 16.16 10.45 -19.59
N ILE A 457 16.19 9.14 -19.33
CA ILE A 457 16.41 8.60 -17.97
C ILE A 457 17.86 8.15 -17.75
N GLY A 458 18.74 8.10 -18.68
CA GLY A 458 20.13 7.69 -18.51
C GLY A 458 20.40 6.35 -17.76
N THR A 459 19.62 6.06 -16.70
CA THR A 459 19.70 4.82 -15.90
C THR A 459 18.73 3.73 -16.35
N PHE A 460 18.05 3.91 -17.48
CA PHE A 460 17.12 2.92 -18.02
C PHE A 460 17.84 1.64 -18.45
N LYS A 461 17.43 0.50 -17.90
CA LYS A 461 18.00 -0.84 -18.15
C LYS A 461 17.03 -1.77 -18.89
N GLY A 462 15.91 -1.25 -19.39
CA GLY A 462 14.91 -2.01 -20.14
C GLY A 462 15.34 -2.32 -21.57
N ARG A 463 14.57 -3.18 -22.24
CA ARG A 463 14.81 -3.49 -23.65
C ARG A 463 14.51 -2.25 -24.50
N VAL A 464 15.42 -1.94 -25.41
CA VAL A 464 15.29 -0.84 -26.39
C VAL A 464 15.12 -1.36 -27.82
N GLU A 465 15.16 -2.70 -28.00
CA GLU A 465 14.93 -3.43 -29.26
C GLU A 465 13.63 -4.22 -29.23
#